data_917bab21146bbe5eaed4a1e157b4c77d
#
_entry.id   917bab21146bbe5eaed4a1e157b4c77d
#
_cell.length_a   1.000
_cell.length_b   1.000
_cell.length_c   1.000
_cell.angle_alpha   90.00
_cell.angle_beta   90.00
_cell.angle_gamma   90.00
#
_symmetry.space_group_name_H-M   'P 1'
#
loop_
_entity.id
_entity.type
_entity.pdbx_description
1 polymer ?
#
loop_
_entity_poly.entity_id
_entity_poly.type
_entity_poly.pdbx_seq_one_letter_code
_entity_poly.pdbx_strand_id
1 'polypeptide(L)'
;MNDLAFLSGLLSELKLAVPWGHIAAKAWGSLKGAPVLCLHGWLDNANSFDRLIPLLPQDFYYVAMDFGGHGLSSHYSPGLPYYHQDFVNEIRRVAAALKWNRFSLMGHSFGGAVGGMFSCVFPEMVDKLLLLDSVPLVLESSEVENVLTYRRRAMEHILQLEASNKPSNVVSPEEMLQGLLKNNSQVGEECGKLLLQRGTTQVATGLVLNRDRRIAWPELGFDFISRELFKKALQKLQARVLHVKASQGFTSVRKETKGNKDTIHFMIDTLQMILKERYQFVEVPGNHYVHMNDPHQVAKIISTFLLSDGAPAPGLPTTA
;
A
#
# COMPACT_ATOMS: atom_id res chain seq x y z
N MET A 1 -21.12 4.64 26.12
CA MET A 1 -20.28 5.86 26.18
C MET A 1 -18.99 5.50 26.90
N ASN A 2 -17.83 5.79 26.35
CA ASN A 2 -16.48 5.73 26.95
C ASN A 2 -15.55 4.55 26.58
N ASP A 3 -15.55 4.06 25.35
CA ASP A 3 -14.41 3.23 24.89
C ASP A 3 -13.48 3.94 23.87
N LEU A 4 -13.86 5.10 23.36
CA LEU A 4 -13.03 5.90 22.45
C LEU A 4 -11.95 6.75 23.15
N ALA A 5 -12.08 6.97 24.47
CA ALA A 5 -11.12 7.81 25.21
C ALA A 5 -9.84 7.06 25.65
N PHE A 6 -9.85 5.72 25.65
CA PHE A 6 -8.66 4.93 26.02
C PHE A 6 -7.65 4.76 24.88
N LEU A 7 -8.09 4.97 23.62
CA LEU A 7 -7.26 4.84 22.41
C LEU A 7 -6.48 6.11 22.06
N SER A 8 -6.84 7.28 22.62
CA SER A 8 -6.21 8.56 22.30
C SER A 8 -4.77 8.73 22.82
N GLY A 9 -4.31 7.88 23.73
CA GLY A 9 -2.95 7.95 24.30
C GLY A 9 -1.87 7.23 23.53
N LEU A 10 -2.22 6.46 22.49
CA LEU A 10 -1.29 5.58 21.74
C LEU A 10 -1.10 5.98 20.28
N LEU A 11 -1.83 6.97 19.77
CA LEU A 11 -1.70 7.47 18.40
C LEU A 11 -0.81 8.71 18.36
N SER A 12 0.20 8.71 17.50
CA SER A 12 1.07 9.87 17.28
C SER A 12 1.30 10.15 15.79
N GLU A 13 1.48 11.43 15.46
CA GLU A 13 1.91 11.87 14.13
C GLU A 13 3.43 11.98 14.11
N LEU A 14 4.05 11.46 13.04
CA LEU A 14 5.48 11.50 12.83
C LEU A 14 5.81 12.34 11.58
N LYS A 15 6.93 13.06 11.65
CA LYS A 15 7.55 13.72 10.50
C LYS A 15 9.00 13.27 10.41
N LEU A 16 9.31 12.43 9.45
CA LEU A 16 10.62 11.86 9.25
C LEU A 16 11.35 12.64 8.16
N ALA A 17 12.45 13.28 8.51
CA ALA A 17 13.21 14.12 7.59
C ALA A 17 13.77 13.33 6.41
N VAL A 18 13.63 13.85 5.20
CA VAL A 18 14.21 13.36 3.94
C VAL A 18 14.80 14.54 3.16
N PRO A 19 15.67 14.31 2.16
CA PRO A 19 16.36 15.42 1.47
C PRO A 19 15.44 16.45 0.80
N TRP A 20 14.22 16.07 0.45
CA TRP A 20 13.24 16.96 -0.21
C TRP A 20 12.15 17.47 0.74
N GLY A 21 12.25 17.20 2.05
CA GLY A 21 11.28 17.64 3.05
C GLY A 21 11.07 16.61 4.15
N HIS A 22 9.89 16.00 4.22
CA HIS A 22 9.59 14.96 5.20
C HIS A 22 8.64 13.90 4.64
N ILE A 23 8.75 12.70 5.20
CA ILE A 23 7.74 11.65 5.12
C ILE A 23 6.87 11.76 6.38
N ALA A 24 5.57 11.94 6.19
CA ALA A 24 4.61 11.94 7.28
C ALA A 24 4.15 10.50 7.56
N ALA A 25 3.86 10.20 8.82
CA ALA A 25 3.35 8.90 9.21
C ALA A 25 2.49 9.01 10.46
N LYS A 26 1.62 8.02 10.67
CA LYS A 26 0.88 7.80 11.91
C LYS A 26 1.46 6.58 12.62
N ALA A 27 1.57 6.65 13.94
CA ALA A 27 2.09 5.56 14.73
C ALA A 27 1.13 5.14 15.84
N TRP A 28 0.99 3.84 16.06
CA TRP A 28 0.17 3.22 17.11
C TRP A 28 1.00 2.24 17.91
N GLY A 29 0.72 2.17 19.19
CA GLY A 29 1.38 1.24 20.12
C GLY A 29 2.63 1.80 20.76
N SER A 30 3.35 0.93 21.47
CA SER A 30 4.57 1.27 22.20
C SER A 30 5.79 1.21 21.30
N LEU A 31 6.70 2.17 21.41
CA LEU A 31 8.02 2.16 20.76
C LEU A 31 8.86 0.90 21.05
N LYS A 32 8.51 0.15 22.12
CA LYS A 32 9.16 -1.12 22.47
C LYS A 32 8.53 -2.32 21.76
N GLY A 33 7.37 -2.14 21.12
CA GLY A 33 6.68 -3.20 20.37
C GLY A 33 7.45 -3.62 19.12
N ALA A 34 7.19 -4.84 18.65
CA ALA A 34 7.76 -5.32 17.39
C ALA A 34 7.31 -4.42 16.24
N PRO A 35 8.23 -3.91 15.40
CA PRO A 35 7.91 -2.88 14.41
C PRO A 35 7.18 -3.46 13.19
N VAL A 36 6.11 -2.76 12.77
CA VAL A 36 5.34 -3.03 11.54
C VAL A 36 5.19 -1.75 10.74
N LEU A 37 5.74 -1.70 9.54
CA LEU A 37 5.53 -0.59 8.62
C LEU A 37 4.35 -0.90 7.69
N CYS A 38 3.37 0.01 7.67
CA CYS A 38 2.15 -0.10 6.89
C CYS A 38 2.22 0.83 5.68
N LEU A 39 1.92 0.28 4.50
CA LEU A 39 2.09 0.91 3.18
C LEU A 39 0.75 0.95 2.46
N HIS A 40 0.25 2.15 2.19
CA HIS A 40 -1.07 2.37 1.59
C HIS A 40 -1.10 2.12 0.08
N GLY A 41 -2.31 2.05 -0.49
CA GLY A 41 -2.56 1.93 -1.92
C GLY A 41 -2.27 3.23 -2.69
N TRP A 42 -2.24 3.14 -4.03
CA TRP A 42 -2.03 4.30 -4.90
C TRP A 42 -3.10 5.38 -4.67
N LEU A 43 -2.67 6.63 -4.49
CA LEU A 43 -3.49 7.81 -4.17
C LEU A 43 -4.20 7.78 -2.81
N ASP A 44 -3.98 6.76 -1.98
CA ASP A 44 -4.42 6.70 -0.60
C ASP A 44 -3.46 7.46 0.34
N ASN A 45 -3.50 7.17 1.60
CA ASN A 45 -2.63 7.71 2.63
C ASN A 45 -2.69 6.86 3.91
N ALA A 46 -1.97 7.24 4.97
CA ALA A 46 -1.87 6.50 6.22
C ALA A 46 -3.23 6.21 6.89
N ASN A 47 -4.25 7.04 6.67
CA ASN A 47 -5.60 6.80 7.21
C ASN A 47 -6.25 5.52 6.64
N SER A 48 -5.68 4.92 5.60
CA SER A 48 -6.07 3.61 5.08
C SER A 48 -6.06 2.51 6.15
N PHE A 49 -5.28 2.68 7.21
CA PHE A 49 -5.12 1.70 8.29
C PHE A 49 -5.86 2.06 9.58
N ASP A 50 -6.55 3.20 9.64
CA ASP A 50 -7.19 3.71 10.87
C ASP A 50 -8.24 2.76 11.45
N ARG A 51 -8.96 2.02 10.59
CA ARG A 51 -9.99 1.07 11.03
C ARG A 51 -9.42 -0.31 11.34
N LEU A 52 -8.29 -0.66 10.76
CA LEU A 52 -7.68 -1.99 10.90
C LEU A 52 -6.75 -2.08 12.12
N ILE A 53 -5.80 -1.16 12.26
CA ILE A 53 -4.74 -1.26 13.30
C ILE A 53 -5.32 -1.37 14.72
N PRO A 54 -6.40 -0.65 15.09
CA PRO A 54 -7.01 -0.81 16.43
C PRO A 54 -7.52 -2.22 16.75
N LEU A 55 -7.74 -3.06 15.73
CA LEU A 55 -8.19 -4.46 15.87
C LEU A 55 -7.03 -5.46 15.93
N LEU A 56 -5.78 -4.99 15.72
CA LEU A 56 -4.58 -5.83 15.70
C LEU A 56 -3.94 -5.93 17.09
N PRO A 57 -3.00 -6.88 17.31
CA PRO A 57 -2.31 -7.04 18.58
C PRO A 57 -1.60 -5.78 19.04
N GLN A 58 -1.76 -5.41 20.31
CA GLN A 58 -1.24 -4.17 20.88
C GLN A 58 0.24 -4.23 21.28
N ASP A 59 0.86 -5.41 21.22
CA ASP A 59 2.29 -5.63 21.51
C ASP A 59 3.22 -5.21 20.35
N PHE A 60 2.64 -4.73 19.26
CA PHE A 60 3.37 -4.24 18.11
C PHE A 60 3.41 -2.71 18.08
N TYR A 61 4.41 -2.17 17.36
CA TYR A 61 4.50 -0.76 17.04
C TYR A 61 4.24 -0.59 15.55
N TYR A 62 3.03 -0.14 15.21
CA TYR A 62 2.61 0.07 13.83
C TYR A 62 2.93 1.50 13.40
N VAL A 63 3.56 1.64 12.24
CA VAL A 63 3.79 2.95 11.61
C VAL A 63 3.21 2.90 10.20
N ALA A 64 2.16 3.69 9.94
CA ALA A 64 1.59 3.85 8.61
C ALA A 64 2.15 5.14 7.99
N MET A 65 2.99 5.01 6.98
CA MET A 65 3.59 6.16 6.28
C MET A 65 2.71 6.64 5.13
N ASP A 66 2.76 7.95 4.87
CA ASP A 66 2.35 8.49 3.57
C ASP A 66 3.53 8.43 2.62
N PHE A 67 3.37 7.79 1.48
CA PHE A 67 4.39 7.88 0.43
C PHE A 67 4.60 9.32 -0.04
N GLY A 68 5.78 9.63 -0.56
CA GLY A 68 6.08 10.94 -1.15
C GLY A 68 5.00 11.35 -2.16
N GLY A 69 4.59 12.61 -2.11
CA GLY A 69 3.51 13.13 -2.95
C GLY A 69 2.10 12.71 -2.54
N HIS A 70 1.93 11.92 -1.48
CA HIS A 70 0.63 11.49 -0.93
C HIS A 70 0.39 12.05 0.48
N GLY A 71 -0.86 12.11 0.90
CA GLY A 71 -1.25 12.47 2.26
C GLY A 71 -0.65 13.78 2.74
N LEU A 72 0.14 13.71 3.82
CA LEU A 72 0.84 14.85 4.41
C LEU A 72 2.36 14.82 4.14
N SER A 73 2.86 13.87 3.34
CA SER A 73 4.26 13.82 2.94
C SER A 73 4.60 14.90 1.93
N SER A 74 5.86 15.37 1.98
CA SER A 74 6.38 16.32 1.01
C SER A 74 6.35 15.78 -0.41
N HIS A 75 6.15 16.68 -1.38
CA HIS A 75 6.33 16.37 -2.78
C HIS A 75 7.82 16.32 -3.13
N TYR A 76 8.18 15.55 -4.14
CA TYR A 76 9.53 15.61 -4.68
C TYR A 76 9.81 16.98 -5.31
N SER A 77 11.09 17.34 -5.41
CA SER A 77 11.50 18.58 -6.05
C SER A 77 10.93 18.69 -7.47
N PRO A 78 10.63 19.90 -7.95
CA PRO A 78 10.20 20.13 -9.32
C PRO A 78 11.13 19.44 -10.34
N GLY A 79 10.56 18.89 -11.42
CA GLY A 79 11.29 18.16 -12.46
C GLY A 79 11.67 16.73 -12.14
N LEU A 80 11.45 16.24 -10.91
CA LEU A 80 11.67 14.83 -10.58
C LEU A 80 10.37 14.03 -10.69
N PRO A 81 10.33 12.97 -11.49
CA PRO A 81 9.20 12.05 -11.56
C PRO A 81 9.14 11.16 -10.31
N TYR A 82 8.04 10.43 -10.17
CA TYR A 82 7.86 9.39 -9.14
C TYR A 82 7.96 8.03 -9.81
N TYR A 83 9.04 7.30 -9.55
CA TYR A 83 9.22 5.93 -10.03
C TYR A 83 9.00 4.92 -8.90
N HIS A 84 8.68 3.68 -9.25
CA HIS A 84 8.51 2.59 -8.28
C HIS A 84 9.71 2.45 -7.34
N GLN A 85 10.93 2.55 -7.88
CA GLN A 85 12.16 2.46 -7.11
C GLN A 85 12.30 3.57 -6.06
N ASP A 86 11.74 4.74 -6.29
CA ASP A 86 11.80 5.86 -5.33
C ASP A 86 10.96 5.54 -4.08
N PHE A 87 9.80 4.93 -4.23
CA PHE A 87 8.97 4.47 -3.12
C PHE A 87 9.64 3.34 -2.33
N VAL A 88 10.38 2.44 -3.00
CA VAL A 88 11.22 1.43 -2.33
C VAL A 88 12.32 2.10 -1.51
N ASN A 89 12.96 3.14 -2.05
CA ASN A 89 13.97 3.94 -1.33
C ASN A 89 13.37 4.66 -0.12
N GLU A 90 12.11 5.11 -0.20
CA GLU A 90 11.42 5.74 0.94
C GLU A 90 11.29 4.78 2.12
N ILE A 91 10.93 3.51 1.90
CA ILE A 91 10.91 2.49 2.97
C ILE A 91 12.29 2.42 3.65
N ARG A 92 13.36 2.38 2.87
CA ARG A 92 14.72 2.32 3.43
C ARG A 92 15.08 3.55 4.26
N ARG A 93 14.63 4.75 3.83
CA ARG A 93 14.82 6.01 4.55
C ARG A 93 14.03 6.05 5.85
N VAL A 94 12.75 5.62 5.80
CA VAL A 94 11.88 5.52 6.98
C VAL A 94 12.46 4.54 8.00
N ALA A 95 12.90 3.35 7.58
CA ALA A 95 13.55 2.38 8.45
C ALA A 95 14.83 2.96 9.09
N ALA A 96 15.64 3.71 8.34
CA ALA A 96 16.84 4.36 8.87
C ALA A 96 16.50 5.45 9.90
N ALA A 97 15.49 6.30 9.62
CA ALA A 97 15.05 7.36 10.53
C ALA A 97 14.47 6.80 11.84
N LEU A 98 13.76 5.67 11.76
CA LEU A 98 13.22 4.96 12.93
C LEU A 98 14.24 4.03 13.60
N LYS A 99 15.46 3.90 13.04
CA LYS A 99 16.54 3.02 13.51
C LYS A 99 16.12 1.54 13.55
N TRP A 100 15.32 1.12 12.57
CA TRP A 100 14.86 -0.25 12.44
C TRP A 100 15.82 -1.07 11.57
N ASN A 101 16.35 -2.14 12.13
CA ASN A 101 17.20 -3.10 11.43
C ASN A 101 16.39 -4.25 10.84
N ARG A 102 15.32 -4.65 11.53
CA ARG A 102 14.40 -5.69 11.10
C ARG A 102 12.98 -5.35 11.52
N PHE A 103 12.01 -5.51 10.63
CA PHE A 103 10.61 -5.13 10.83
C PHE A 103 9.70 -5.94 9.91
N SER A 104 8.40 -5.94 10.22
CA SER A 104 7.37 -6.49 9.33
C SER A 104 6.83 -5.41 8.39
N LEU A 105 6.41 -5.82 7.20
CA LEU A 105 5.75 -4.96 6.21
C LEU A 105 4.29 -5.41 6.04
N MET A 106 3.36 -4.46 6.04
CA MET A 106 1.96 -4.69 5.71
C MET A 106 1.55 -3.70 4.62
N GLY A 107 1.35 -4.20 3.40
CA GLY A 107 1.06 -3.37 2.24
C GLY A 107 -0.30 -3.67 1.61
N HIS A 108 -1.10 -2.63 1.36
CA HIS A 108 -2.32 -2.70 0.59
C HIS A 108 -2.04 -2.31 -0.87
N SER A 109 -2.54 -3.11 -1.82
CA SER A 109 -2.49 -2.77 -3.25
C SER A 109 -1.08 -2.37 -3.69
N PHE A 110 -0.88 -1.15 -4.18
CA PHE A 110 0.44 -0.58 -4.53
C PHE A 110 1.48 -0.74 -3.41
N GLY A 111 1.11 -0.45 -2.16
CA GLY A 111 2.01 -0.61 -1.01
C GLY A 111 2.51 -2.03 -0.83
N GLY A 112 1.71 -3.04 -1.21
CA GLY A 112 2.15 -4.43 -1.22
C GLY A 112 3.20 -4.72 -2.29
N ALA A 113 3.08 -4.14 -3.48
CA ALA A 113 4.09 -4.28 -4.53
C ALA A 113 5.40 -3.58 -4.17
N VAL A 114 5.34 -2.37 -3.59
CA VAL A 114 6.53 -1.66 -3.10
C VAL A 114 7.21 -2.43 -1.96
N GLY A 115 6.42 -2.92 -0.98
CA GLY A 115 6.92 -3.72 0.13
C GLY A 115 7.50 -5.07 -0.32
N GLY A 116 6.91 -5.70 -1.33
CA GLY A 116 7.41 -6.92 -1.94
C GLY A 116 8.76 -6.72 -2.62
N MET A 117 8.91 -5.66 -3.41
CA MET A 117 10.20 -5.30 -4.02
C MET A 117 11.24 -5.00 -2.93
N PHE A 118 10.89 -4.22 -1.91
CA PHE A 118 11.79 -3.97 -0.78
C PHE A 118 12.25 -5.26 -0.12
N SER A 119 11.34 -6.21 0.11
CA SER A 119 11.63 -7.50 0.72
C SER A 119 12.57 -8.40 -0.11
N CYS A 120 12.57 -8.21 -1.44
CA CYS A 120 13.50 -8.89 -2.33
C CYS A 120 14.89 -8.22 -2.38
N VAL A 121 14.94 -6.89 -2.22
CA VAL A 121 16.19 -6.08 -2.27
C VAL A 121 16.93 -6.09 -0.93
N PHE A 122 16.18 -6.06 0.20
CA PHE A 122 16.70 -6.07 1.57
C PHE A 122 16.08 -7.23 2.37
N PRO A 123 16.34 -8.50 1.97
CA PRO A 123 15.70 -9.66 2.57
C PRO A 123 15.99 -9.82 4.06
N GLU A 124 17.16 -9.37 4.52
CA GLU A 124 17.60 -9.43 5.92
C GLU A 124 16.81 -8.47 6.82
N MET A 125 16.20 -7.42 6.26
CA MET A 125 15.48 -6.41 7.01
C MET A 125 14.00 -6.76 7.24
N VAL A 126 13.46 -7.73 6.51
CA VAL A 126 12.01 -8.03 6.56
C VAL A 126 11.75 -9.37 7.24
N ASP A 127 11.02 -9.31 8.35
CA ASP A 127 10.59 -10.49 9.09
C ASP A 127 9.35 -11.14 8.46
N LYS A 128 8.30 -10.35 8.31
CA LYS A 128 7.02 -10.78 7.74
C LYS A 128 6.56 -9.78 6.68
N LEU A 129 6.01 -10.29 5.59
CA LEU A 129 5.40 -9.50 4.52
C LEU A 129 3.90 -9.85 4.43
N LEU A 130 3.04 -8.88 4.71
CA LEU A 130 1.59 -9.02 4.62
C LEU A 130 1.10 -8.25 3.39
N LEU A 131 0.46 -8.96 2.47
CA LEU A 131 -0.09 -8.44 1.23
C LEU A 131 -1.61 -8.40 1.35
N LEU A 132 -2.20 -7.20 1.41
CA LEU A 132 -3.64 -6.99 1.50
C LEU A 132 -4.18 -6.66 0.11
N ASP A 133 -4.84 -7.61 -0.51
CA ASP A 133 -5.35 -7.56 -1.88
C ASP A 133 -4.33 -6.97 -2.86
N SER A 134 -3.12 -7.54 -2.84
CA SER A 134 -1.95 -7.07 -3.56
C SER A 134 -1.09 -8.24 -4.03
N VAL A 135 -0.10 -7.92 -4.84
CA VAL A 135 0.96 -8.84 -5.29
C VAL A 135 2.32 -8.28 -4.86
N PRO A 136 3.32 -9.13 -4.58
CA PRO A 136 4.62 -8.63 -4.10
C PRO A 136 5.44 -7.91 -5.18
N LEU A 137 5.16 -8.17 -6.44
CA LEU A 137 5.83 -7.62 -7.61
C LEU A 137 4.85 -7.59 -8.76
N VAL A 138 4.92 -6.59 -9.63
CA VAL A 138 4.02 -6.46 -10.77
C VAL A 138 4.65 -7.07 -12.02
N LEU A 139 4.02 -8.12 -12.54
CA LEU A 139 4.47 -8.76 -13.76
C LEU A 139 4.07 -7.95 -14.99
N GLU A 140 4.95 -7.97 -15.98
CA GLU A 140 4.65 -7.56 -17.33
C GLU A 140 3.54 -8.46 -17.89
N SER A 141 2.42 -7.86 -18.28
CA SER A 141 1.40 -8.58 -19.05
C SER A 141 1.91 -8.78 -20.47
N SER A 142 1.34 -9.74 -21.21
CA SER A 142 1.72 -10.04 -22.62
C SER A 142 1.57 -8.87 -23.60
N GLU A 143 1.21 -7.69 -23.12
CA GLU A 143 0.96 -6.46 -23.87
C GLU A 143 2.16 -5.50 -23.75
N VAL A 144 3.35 -5.93 -24.18
CA VAL A 144 4.59 -5.10 -24.19
C VAL A 144 4.37 -3.75 -24.90
N GLU A 145 3.55 -3.71 -25.93
CA GLU A 145 3.17 -2.46 -26.63
C GLU A 145 2.49 -1.46 -25.70
N ASN A 146 1.72 -1.94 -24.73
CA ASN A 146 1.05 -1.08 -23.75
C ASN A 146 2.03 -0.40 -22.78
N VAL A 147 3.12 -1.07 -22.39
CA VAL A 147 4.12 -0.50 -21.47
C VAL A 147 4.76 0.74 -22.09
N LEU A 148 5.14 0.70 -23.35
CA LEU A 148 5.73 1.87 -24.03
C LEU A 148 4.71 3.00 -24.18
N THR A 149 3.46 2.67 -24.49
CA THR A 149 2.36 3.63 -24.57
C THR A 149 2.12 4.29 -23.21
N TYR A 150 2.12 3.53 -22.13
CA TYR A 150 1.98 4.06 -20.77
C TYR A 150 3.15 4.97 -20.39
N ARG A 151 4.39 4.56 -20.66
CA ARG A 151 5.58 5.38 -20.42
C ARG A 151 5.53 6.69 -21.20
N ARG A 152 5.12 6.66 -22.46
CA ARG A 152 4.94 7.87 -23.25
C ARG A 152 3.89 8.80 -22.65
N ARG A 153 2.69 8.29 -22.33
CA ARG A 153 1.62 9.08 -21.69
C ARG A 153 2.08 9.71 -20.37
N ALA A 154 2.86 8.99 -19.63
CA ALA A 154 3.44 9.42 -18.38
C ALA A 154 4.38 10.62 -18.57
N MET A 155 5.31 10.53 -19.52
CA MET A 155 6.22 11.64 -19.85
C MET A 155 5.46 12.86 -20.35
N GLU A 156 4.52 12.67 -21.28
CA GLU A 156 3.67 13.75 -21.81
C GLU A 156 2.84 14.42 -20.70
N HIS A 157 2.33 13.64 -19.74
CA HIS A 157 1.60 14.18 -18.61
C HIS A 157 2.48 15.08 -17.75
N ILE A 158 3.71 14.65 -17.42
CA ILE A 158 4.66 15.46 -16.65
C ILE A 158 4.96 16.77 -17.37
N LEU A 159 5.29 16.71 -18.67
CA LEU A 159 5.56 17.90 -19.47
C LEU A 159 4.36 18.86 -19.54
N GLN A 160 3.14 18.32 -19.64
CA GLN A 160 1.91 19.12 -19.60
C GLN A 160 1.71 19.79 -18.24
N LEU A 161 2.04 19.10 -17.15
CA LEU A 161 1.96 19.69 -15.81
C LEU A 161 2.98 20.79 -15.60
N GLU A 162 4.23 20.59 -16.07
CA GLU A 162 5.31 21.57 -15.98
C GLU A 162 5.00 22.83 -16.82
N ALA A 163 4.38 22.67 -17.98
CA ALA A 163 3.93 23.78 -18.82
C ALA A 163 2.68 24.49 -18.28
N SER A 164 1.96 23.86 -17.32
CA SER A 164 0.69 24.35 -16.83
C SER A 164 0.84 25.16 -15.53
N ASN A 165 0.52 26.45 -15.57
CA ASN A 165 0.40 27.31 -14.38
C ASN A 165 -1.00 27.21 -13.73
N LYS A 166 -1.78 26.17 -13.99
CA LYS A 166 -3.14 26.06 -13.43
C LYS A 166 -3.06 25.80 -11.92
N PRO A 167 -3.75 26.61 -11.10
CA PRO A 167 -3.85 26.36 -9.68
C PRO A 167 -4.57 25.02 -9.41
N SER A 168 -4.42 24.48 -8.21
CA SER A 168 -5.19 23.33 -7.76
C SER A 168 -6.67 23.68 -7.70
N ASN A 169 -7.54 22.74 -8.12
CA ASN A 169 -8.98 22.94 -8.02
C ASN A 169 -9.38 22.95 -6.55
N VAL A 170 -10.14 23.97 -6.18
CA VAL A 170 -10.82 24.06 -4.90
C VAL A 170 -12.28 23.63 -5.11
N VAL A 171 -12.73 22.68 -4.33
CA VAL A 171 -14.11 22.15 -4.41
C VAL A 171 -14.72 22.00 -3.02
N SER A 172 -16.04 21.91 -2.93
CA SER A 172 -16.71 21.66 -1.66
C SER A 172 -16.38 20.28 -1.10
N PRO A 173 -16.53 20.05 0.23
CA PRO A 173 -16.34 18.73 0.81
C PRO A 173 -17.19 17.64 0.16
N GLU A 174 -18.45 17.97 -0.18
CA GLU A 174 -19.38 17.07 -0.85
C GLU A 174 -18.91 16.69 -2.25
N GLU A 175 -18.49 17.68 -3.05
CA GLU A 175 -17.96 17.44 -4.40
C GLU A 175 -16.66 16.62 -4.34
N MET A 176 -15.79 16.87 -3.35
CA MET A 176 -14.56 16.13 -3.16
C MET A 176 -14.85 14.65 -2.86
N LEU A 177 -15.78 14.38 -1.96
CA LEU A 177 -16.20 13.02 -1.62
C LEU A 177 -16.85 12.32 -2.81
N GLN A 178 -17.79 12.96 -3.48
CA GLN A 178 -18.46 12.42 -4.67
C GLN A 178 -17.44 12.11 -5.79
N GLY A 179 -16.48 13.00 -6.00
CA GLY A 179 -15.40 12.80 -6.95
C GLY A 179 -14.53 11.58 -6.62
N LEU A 180 -14.20 11.40 -5.32
CA LEU A 180 -13.44 10.24 -4.87
C LEU A 180 -14.23 8.94 -5.08
N LEU A 181 -15.48 8.88 -4.64
CA LEU A 181 -16.33 7.69 -4.75
C LEU A 181 -16.65 7.31 -6.20
N LYS A 182 -16.83 8.30 -7.09
CA LYS A 182 -17.02 8.09 -8.53
C LYS A 182 -15.79 7.48 -9.19
N ASN A 183 -14.60 7.93 -8.81
CA ASN A 183 -13.34 7.45 -9.38
C ASN A 183 -12.85 6.15 -8.74
N ASN A 184 -13.33 5.84 -7.52
CA ASN A 184 -13.00 4.63 -6.79
C ASN A 184 -14.26 4.05 -6.14
N SER A 185 -15.04 3.34 -6.93
CA SER A 185 -16.34 2.76 -6.52
C SER A 185 -16.22 1.66 -5.46
N GLN A 186 -15.01 1.21 -5.13
CA GLN A 186 -14.78 0.17 -4.11
C GLN A 186 -14.54 0.74 -2.71
N VAL A 187 -14.29 2.03 -2.59
CA VAL A 187 -14.19 2.70 -1.29
C VAL A 187 -15.59 3.02 -0.79
N GLY A 188 -15.92 2.57 0.42
CA GLY A 188 -17.14 2.96 1.12
C GLY A 188 -17.11 4.44 1.53
N GLU A 189 -18.27 5.06 1.69
CA GLU A 189 -18.38 6.50 1.99
C GLU A 189 -17.61 6.90 3.26
N GLU A 190 -17.75 6.14 4.35
CA GLU A 190 -17.02 6.41 5.60
C GLU A 190 -15.49 6.32 5.39
N CYS A 191 -15.04 5.33 4.63
CA CYS A 191 -13.63 5.16 4.31
C CYS A 191 -13.12 6.29 3.40
N GLY A 192 -13.96 6.74 2.45
CA GLY A 192 -13.67 7.90 1.63
C GLY A 192 -13.47 9.17 2.46
N LYS A 193 -14.33 9.41 3.44
CA LYS A 193 -14.19 10.54 4.39
C LYS A 193 -12.89 10.45 5.19
N LEU A 194 -12.50 9.26 5.67
CA LEU A 194 -11.23 9.06 6.37
C LEU A 194 -10.01 9.37 5.48
N LEU A 195 -10.01 8.90 4.24
CA LEU A 195 -8.94 9.20 3.29
C LEU A 195 -8.85 10.70 3.00
N LEU A 196 -9.98 11.38 2.82
CA LEU A 196 -10.01 12.82 2.54
C LEU A 196 -9.56 13.68 3.71
N GLN A 197 -9.79 13.27 4.97
CA GLN A 197 -9.30 13.99 6.14
C GLN A 197 -7.77 14.21 6.12
N ARG A 198 -7.02 13.24 5.59
CA ARG A 198 -5.56 13.31 5.47
C ARG A 198 -5.09 13.69 4.06
N GLY A 199 -5.93 13.44 3.07
CA GLY A 199 -5.64 13.66 1.65
C GLY A 199 -6.00 15.06 1.14
N THR A 200 -6.56 15.94 2.00
CA THR A 200 -6.97 17.29 1.61
C THR A 200 -6.51 18.35 2.62
N THR A 201 -6.41 19.58 2.14
CA THR A 201 -6.20 20.77 2.96
C THR A 201 -7.41 21.70 2.84
N GLN A 202 -7.91 22.16 4.00
CA GLN A 202 -8.98 23.16 4.06
C GLN A 202 -8.40 24.53 3.67
N VAL A 203 -9.05 25.19 2.73
CA VAL A 203 -8.81 26.57 2.33
C VAL A 203 -10.10 27.40 2.54
N ALA A 204 -9.99 28.73 2.38
CA ALA A 204 -11.13 29.62 2.66
C ALA A 204 -12.41 29.27 1.90
N THR A 205 -12.31 28.72 0.69
CA THR A 205 -13.45 28.45 -0.21
C THR A 205 -13.76 26.96 -0.42
N GLY A 206 -13.07 26.04 0.30
CA GLY A 206 -13.31 24.62 0.15
C GLY A 206 -12.08 23.75 0.47
N LEU A 207 -11.97 22.61 -0.20
CA LEU A 207 -10.88 21.65 -0.05
C LEU A 207 -9.98 21.61 -1.29
N VAL A 208 -8.69 21.37 -1.05
CA VAL A 208 -7.68 21.11 -2.08
C VAL A 208 -7.04 19.76 -1.79
N LEU A 209 -6.83 18.94 -2.83
CA LEU A 209 -6.09 17.67 -2.71
C LEU A 209 -4.62 17.95 -2.38
N ASN A 210 -4.10 17.23 -1.39
CA ASN A 210 -2.67 17.31 -0.99
C ASN A 210 -1.76 16.58 -1.98
N ARG A 211 -2.29 15.56 -2.67
CA ARG A 211 -1.48 14.72 -3.55
C ARG A 211 -0.83 15.51 -4.67
N ASP A 212 0.39 15.13 -5.01
CA ASP A 212 1.10 15.67 -6.14
C ASP A 212 0.39 15.30 -7.46
N ARG A 213 0.22 16.25 -8.34
CA ARG A 213 -0.45 16.03 -9.64
C ARG A 213 0.33 15.09 -10.55
N ARG A 214 1.66 14.95 -10.35
CA ARG A 214 2.53 14.06 -11.12
C ARG A 214 2.21 12.58 -10.91
N ILE A 215 1.61 12.21 -9.76
CA ILE A 215 1.21 10.83 -9.46
C ILE A 215 -0.21 10.48 -9.92
N ALA A 216 -0.84 11.28 -10.77
CA ALA A 216 -2.22 11.01 -11.22
C ALA A 216 -2.38 9.67 -11.96
N TRP A 217 -1.31 9.16 -12.58
CA TRP A 217 -1.29 7.92 -13.36
C TRP A 217 -0.54 6.83 -12.62
N PRO A 218 -1.22 5.74 -12.19
CA PRO A 218 -0.58 4.66 -11.43
C PRO A 218 0.48 3.91 -12.23
N GLU A 219 0.38 3.90 -13.56
CA GLU A 219 1.34 3.25 -14.46
C GLU A 219 2.77 3.79 -14.33
N LEU A 220 2.92 5.03 -13.85
CA LEU A 220 4.22 5.62 -13.54
C LEU A 220 4.89 4.97 -12.31
N GLY A 221 4.07 4.55 -11.34
CA GLY A 221 4.52 3.98 -10.09
C GLY A 221 4.92 2.51 -10.16
N PHE A 222 4.71 1.79 -11.28
CA PHE A 222 4.98 0.37 -11.38
C PHE A 222 6.19 0.04 -12.25
N ASP A 223 7.09 -0.79 -11.70
CA ASP A 223 8.07 -1.54 -12.48
C ASP A 223 7.45 -2.88 -12.88
N PHE A 224 7.17 -3.01 -14.17
CA PHE A 224 6.72 -4.28 -14.75
C PHE A 224 7.93 -5.16 -14.98
N ILE A 225 7.98 -6.31 -14.29
CA ILE A 225 9.10 -7.24 -14.40
C ILE A 225 8.72 -8.49 -15.19
N SER A 226 9.72 -9.12 -15.83
CA SER A 226 9.53 -10.38 -16.52
C SER A 226 9.25 -11.54 -15.55
N ARG A 227 8.62 -12.60 -16.04
CA ARG A 227 8.38 -13.83 -15.26
C ARG A 227 9.67 -14.44 -14.72
N GLU A 228 10.78 -14.32 -15.46
CA GLU A 228 12.08 -14.84 -15.02
C GLU A 228 12.64 -14.00 -13.86
N LEU A 229 12.58 -12.67 -13.98
CA LEU A 229 13.04 -11.78 -12.91
C LEU A 229 12.18 -11.97 -11.66
N PHE A 230 10.86 -12.16 -11.80
CA PHE A 230 9.96 -12.49 -10.70
C PHE A 230 10.42 -13.72 -9.93
N LYS A 231 10.70 -14.83 -10.63
CA LYS A 231 11.21 -16.06 -9.98
C LYS A 231 12.53 -15.82 -9.26
N LYS A 232 13.48 -15.12 -9.89
CA LYS A 232 14.80 -14.81 -9.30
C LYS A 232 14.66 -13.90 -8.08
N ALA A 233 13.79 -12.91 -8.12
CA ALA A 233 13.53 -12.01 -7.00
C ALA A 233 12.92 -12.75 -5.81
N LEU A 234 11.92 -13.62 -6.04
CA LEU A 234 11.30 -14.41 -4.98
C LEU A 234 12.28 -15.38 -4.30
N GLN A 235 13.29 -15.89 -5.02
CA GLN A 235 14.35 -16.72 -4.42
C GLN A 235 15.19 -15.95 -3.40
N LYS A 236 15.25 -14.62 -3.47
CA LYS A 236 15.93 -13.76 -2.50
C LYS A 236 15.07 -13.45 -1.28
N LEU A 237 13.76 -13.52 -1.40
CA LEU A 237 12.83 -13.18 -0.33
C LEU A 237 12.96 -14.19 0.83
N GLN A 238 13.33 -13.68 2.01
CA GLN A 238 13.52 -14.49 3.24
C GLN A 238 12.30 -14.39 4.18
N ALA A 239 11.53 -13.34 4.06
CA ALA A 239 10.36 -13.10 4.90
C ALA A 239 9.32 -14.23 4.79
N ARG A 240 8.56 -14.42 5.88
CA ARG A 240 7.30 -15.14 5.82
C ARG A 240 6.25 -14.25 5.16
N VAL A 241 5.42 -14.81 4.29
CA VAL A 241 4.46 -14.04 3.50
C VAL A 241 3.03 -14.48 3.82
N LEU A 242 2.20 -13.53 4.23
CA LEU A 242 0.75 -13.67 4.26
C LEU A 242 0.17 -12.92 3.06
N HIS A 243 -0.55 -13.63 2.20
CA HIS A 243 -1.24 -13.05 1.06
C HIS A 243 -2.75 -13.17 1.30
N VAL A 244 -3.39 -12.06 1.63
CA VAL A 244 -4.84 -11.96 1.77
C VAL A 244 -5.43 -11.39 0.49
N LYS A 245 -6.23 -12.19 -0.23
CA LYS A 245 -6.92 -11.80 -1.44
C LYS A 245 -8.40 -11.56 -1.15
N ALA A 246 -8.95 -10.45 -1.60
CA ALA A 246 -10.38 -10.20 -1.55
C ALA A 246 -11.09 -10.89 -2.74
N SER A 247 -12.22 -11.55 -2.49
CA SER A 247 -12.97 -12.31 -3.52
C SER A 247 -13.49 -11.40 -4.65
N GLN A 248 -13.75 -10.13 -4.35
CA GLN A 248 -14.16 -9.10 -5.31
C GLN A 248 -13.13 -7.96 -5.39
N GLY A 249 -11.85 -8.30 -5.19
CA GLY A 249 -10.75 -7.36 -5.11
C GLY A 249 -10.18 -6.93 -6.46
N PHE A 250 -8.92 -6.52 -6.45
CA PHE A 250 -8.19 -5.93 -7.58
C PHE A 250 -8.28 -6.73 -8.89
N THR A 251 -8.31 -8.05 -8.79
CA THR A 251 -8.39 -8.94 -9.95
C THR A 251 -9.74 -8.95 -10.64
N SER A 252 -10.81 -8.55 -9.93
CA SER A 252 -12.17 -8.48 -10.48
C SER A 252 -12.51 -7.11 -11.08
N VAL A 253 -11.75 -6.07 -10.72
CA VAL A 253 -12.02 -4.67 -11.15
C VAL A 253 -11.38 -4.34 -12.50
N ARG A 254 -10.21 -4.86 -12.79
CA ARG A 254 -9.66 -4.81 -14.15
C ARG A 254 -10.45 -5.80 -15.00
N LYS A 255 -11.14 -5.30 -16.05
CA LYS A 255 -11.81 -6.16 -17.05
C LYS A 255 -10.90 -7.33 -17.35
N GLU A 256 -11.31 -8.51 -16.90
CA GLU A 256 -10.51 -9.72 -16.99
C GLU A 256 -10.29 -10.09 -18.45
N THR A 257 -9.16 -9.66 -18.99
CA THR A 257 -8.63 -10.33 -20.18
C THR A 257 -8.09 -11.71 -19.73
N LYS A 258 -8.23 -12.71 -20.56
CA LYS A 258 -7.72 -14.08 -20.29
C LYS A 258 -6.25 -14.04 -19.82
N GLY A 259 -5.43 -13.14 -20.37
CA GLY A 259 -4.04 -12.96 -20.00
C GLY A 259 -3.79 -12.49 -18.56
N ASN A 260 -4.72 -11.73 -17.95
CA ASN A 260 -4.57 -11.28 -16.57
C ASN A 260 -4.81 -12.42 -15.55
N LYS A 261 -5.79 -13.31 -15.81
CA LYS A 261 -6.03 -14.49 -14.97
C LYS A 261 -4.81 -15.42 -14.96
N ASP A 262 -4.28 -15.73 -16.15
CA ASP A 262 -3.10 -16.58 -16.29
C ASP A 262 -1.87 -16.00 -15.58
N THR A 263 -1.72 -14.68 -15.59
CA THR A 263 -0.63 -13.99 -14.89
C THR A 263 -0.76 -14.11 -13.37
N ILE A 264 -1.98 -13.95 -12.84
CA ILE A 264 -2.23 -14.06 -11.39
C ILE A 264 -2.06 -15.50 -10.91
N HIS A 265 -2.59 -16.48 -11.62
CA HIS A 265 -2.37 -17.89 -11.29
C HIS A 265 -0.87 -18.22 -11.31
N PHE A 266 -0.16 -17.82 -12.36
CA PHE A 266 1.29 -17.99 -12.42
C PHE A 266 2.01 -17.38 -11.22
N MET A 267 1.62 -16.18 -10.76
CA MET A 267 2.23 -15.52 -9.59
C MET A 267 1.98 -16.32 -8.31
N ILE A 268 0.73 -16.72 -8.06
CA ILE A 268 0.35 -17.48 -6.85
C ILE A 268 1.07 -18.83 -6.83
N ASP A 269 1.03 -19.58 -7.92
CA ASP A 269 1.71 -20.87 -8.04
C ASP A 269 3.22 -20.75 -7.83
N THR A 270 3.83 -19.70 -8.39
CA THR A 270 5.26 -19.45 -8.24
C THR A 270 5.62 -19.08 -6.79
N LEU A 271 4.80 -18.25 -6.12
CA LEU A 271 4.96 -17.92 -4.70
C LEU A 271 4.89 -19.19 -3.84
N GLN A 272 3.89 -20.03 -4.09
CA GLN A 272 3.68 -21.27 -3.35
C GLN A 272 4.85 -22.25 -3.56
N MET A 273 5.32 -22.40 -4.81
CA MET A 273 6.41 -23.28 -5.17
C MET A 273 7.74 -22.85 -4.55
N ILE A 274 8.07 -21.53 -4.57
CA ILE A 274 9.35 -21.00 -4.12
C ILE A 274 9.40 -20.82 -2.60
N LEU A 275 8.34 -20.25 -2.02
CA LEU A 275 8.32 -19.89 -0.60
C LEU A 275 7.88 -21.05 0.30
N LYS A 276 7.14 -22.02 -0.27
CA LYS A 276 6.67 -23.22 0.44
C LYS A 276 5.97 -22.87 1.77
N GLU A 277 6.47 -23.40 2.88
CA GLU A 277 5.90 -23.20 4.23
C GLU A 277 5.95 -21.74 4.70
N ARG A 278 6.75 -20.89 4.07
CA ARG A 278 6.82 -19.45 4.37
C ARG A 278 5.68 -18.65 3.72
N TYR A 279 4.88 -19.26 2.85
CA TYR A 279 3.78 -18.60 2.15
C TYR A 279 2.43 -19.11 2.62
N GLN A 280 1.61 -18.20 3.11
CA GLN A 280 0.22 -18.45 3.47
C GLN A 280 -0.68 -17.62 2.57
N PHE A 281 -1.60 -18.28 1.87
CA PHE A 281 -2.61 -17.65 1.03
C PHE A 281 -3.99 -17.82 1.66
N VAL A 282 -4.75 -16.72 1.74
CA VAL A 282 -6.12 -16.72 2.27
C VAL A 282 -7.00 -15.84 1.40
N GLU A 283 -8.11 -16.37 0.92
CA GLU A 283 -9.15 -15.58 0.28
C GLU A 283 -10.23 -15.23 1.29
N VAL A 284 -10.67 -13.95 1.29
CA VAL A 284 -11.70 -13.43 2.19
C VAL A 284 -12.83 -12.78 1.40
N PRO A 285 -14.07 -12.81 1.91
CA PRO A 285 -15.16 -12.01 1.34
C PRO A 285 -14.84 -10.53 1.38
N GLY A 286 -15.20 -9.79 0.34
CA GLY A 286 -15.03 -8.35 0.28
C GLY A 286 -14.40 -7.87 -1.02
N ASN A 287 -14.21 -6.56 -1.10
CA ASN A 287 -13.65 -5.87 -2.25
C ASN A 287 -12.20 -5.42 -2.00
N HIS A 288 -11.63 -4.68 -2.96
CA HIS A 288 -10.24 -4.21 -2.90
C HIS A 288 -9.89 -3.45 -1.61
N TYR A 289 -10.86 -2.79 -0.98
CA TYR A 289 -10.71 -2.05 0.27
C TYR A 289 -11.25 -2.80 1.50
N VAL A 290 -11.23 -4.14 1.48
CA VAL A 290 -11.74 -4.96 2.59
C VAL A 290 -11.13 -4.58 3.95
N HIS A 291 -9.86 -4.22 4.00
CA HIS A 291 -9.16 -3.79 5.21
C HIS A 291 -9.68 -2.46 5.78
N MET A 292 -10.37 -1.64 4.98
CA MET A 292 -11.02 -0.41 5.39
C MET A 292 -12.53 -0.60 5.57
N ASN A 293 -13.20 -1.16 4.57
CA ASN A 293 -14.67 -1.28 4.55
C ASN A 293 -15.18 -2.25 5.61
N ASP A 294 -14.50 -3.41 5.76
CA ASP A 294 -14.83 -4.44 6.76
C ASP A 294 -13.53 -5.06 7.35
N PRO A 295 -12.80 -4.32 8.20
CA PRO A 295 -11.51 -4.75 8.71
C PRO A 295 -11.57 -6.03 9.56
N HIS A 296 -12.73 -6.39 10.10
CA HIS A 296 -12.93 -7.62 10.89
C HIS A 296 -12.68 -8.88 10.06
N GLN A 297 -12.92 -8.84 8.73
CA GLN A 297 -12.65 -9.96 7.83
C GLN A 297 -11.17 -10.36 7.80
N VAL A 298 -10.28 -9.41 7.99
CA VAL A 298 -8.83 -9.62 7.86
C VAL A 298 -8.09 -9.55 9.20
N ALA A 299 -8.63 -8.86 10.21
CA ALA A 299 -7.94 -8.57 11.46
C ALA A 299 -7.48 -9.83 12.20
N LYS A 300 -8.34 -10.86 12.33
CA LYS A 300 -7.98 -12.13 13.00
C LYS A 300 -6.87 -12.88 12.26
N ILE A 301 -6.93 -12.91 10.92
CA ILE A 301 -5.95 -13.59 10.07
C ILE A 301 -4.58 -12.91 10.23
N ILE A 302 -4.56 -11.57 10.14
CA ILE A 302 -3.36 -10.75 10.31
C ILE A 302 -2.78 -10.94 11.71
N SER A 303 -3.62 -10.88 12.76
CA SER A 303 -3.20 -11.05 14.15
C SER A 303 -2.54 -12.42 14.38
N THR A 304 -3.18 -13.48 13.90
CA THR A 304 -2.63 -14.85 14.03
C THR A 304 -1.27 -14.94 13.33
N PHE A 305 -1.14 -14.36 12.13
CA PHE A 305 0.11 -14.40 11.39
C PHE A 305 1.22 -13.54 12.06
N LEU A 306 0.90 -12.37 12.57
CA LEU A 306 1.86 -11.51 13.29
C LEU A 306 2.38 -12.19 14.55
N LEU A 307 1.51 -12.83 15.31
CA LEU A 307 1.86 -13.51 16.59
C LEU A 307 2.54 -14.88 16.39
N SER A 308 2.48 -15.48 15.19
CA SER A 308 3.06 -16.80 14.96
C SER A 308 4.60 -16.74 14.90
N ASP A 309 5.27 -17.47 15.81
CA ASP A 309 6.71 -17.69 15.78
C ASP A 309 7.05 -18.89 14.89
N GLY A 310 7.74 -18.65 13.78
CA GLY A 310 8.54 -19.62 13.02
C GLY A 310 7.87 -20.82 12.34
N ALA A 311 6.80 -21.42 12.86
CA ALA A 311 6.10 -22.54 12.23
C ALA A 311 4.79 -22.10 11.56
N PRO A 312 4.41 -22.66 10.39
CA PRO A 312 3.10 -22.37 9.81
C PRO A 312 1.99 -22.84 10.75
N ALA A 313 0.99 -21.96 10.99
CA ALA A 313 -0.23 -22.40 11.66
C ALA A 313 -0.85 -23.58 10.88
N PRO A 314 -1.39 -24.61 11.54
CA PRO A 314 -2.10 -25.71 10.86
C PRO A 314 -3.23 -25.11 10.04
N GLY A 315 -3.32 -25.53 8.76
CA GLY A 315 -4.20 -24.96 7.77
C GLY A 315 -5.63 -24.79 8.25
N LEU A 316 -6.17 -23.59 8.10
CA LEU A 316 -7.61 -23.38 8.12
C LEU A 316 -8.20 -24.18 6.93
N PRO A 317 -9.33 -24.87 7.10
CA PRO A 317 -9.89 -25.69 6.02
C PRO A 317 -10.22 -24.79 4.83
N THR A 318 -9.67 -25.15 3.68
CA THR A 318 -10.11 -24.66 2.39
C THR A 318 -11.56 -25.09 2.20
N THR A 319 -12.49 -24.16 2.29
CA THR A 319 -13.86 -24.40 1.84
C THR A 319 -13.81 -24.63 0.33
N ALA A 320 -14.17 -25.84 -0.08
CA ALA A 320 -14.35 -26.27 -1.46
C ALA A 320 -15.47 -25.49 -2.15
#